data_ea0df9e99925ca934d18a908ba5e8b20
#
_entry.id   ea0df9e99925ca934d18a908ba5e8b20
#
_cell.length_a   1.000
_cell.length_b   1.000
_cell.length_c   1.000
_cell.angle_alpha   90.00
_cell.angle_beta   90.00
_cell.angle_gamma   90.00
#
_symmetry.space_group_name_H-M   'P 1'
#
loop_
_entity.id
_entity.type
_entity.pdbx_description
1 polymer ?
#
loop_
_entity_poly.entity_id
_entity_poly.type
_entity_poly.pdbx_seq_one_letter_code
_entity_poly.pdbx_strand_id
1 'polypeptide(L)'
;VTDLYDAQYRTLYQGGKTTRAITLYCTNAAEKLAEVYKKCRSEILFSATLSPFAFYRDLSGVKAETPFFALPSPFPPENLRVYHMPLDTRFAAREATLHAVCESICAFVRARARGNYLVFAPSHAYLAKLSAPLKELLCEATFVEQSPKMDDEARAAFLAQFLPDVQGIT
;
A
#
# COMPACT_ATOMS: atom_id res chain seq x y z
N VAL A 1 22.48 -2.15 23.04
CA VAL A 1 21.05 -1.77 22.98
C VAL A 1 20.82 -0.49 23.77
N THR A 2 21.49 -0.31 24.92
CA THR A 2 21.34 0.87 25.78
C THR A 2 21.80 2.17 25.11
N ASP A 3 22.84 2.14 24.28
CA ASP A 3 23.43 3.31 23.63
C ASP A 3 22.56 3.90 22.48
N LEU A 4 21.53 3.17 22.08
CA LEU A 4 20.58 3.59 21.05
C LEU A 4 19.25 4.09 21.63
N TYR A 5 19.03 3.90 22.95
CA TYR A 5 17.77 4.23 23.59
C TYR A 5 17.79 5.67 24.11
N ASP A 6 16.98 6.52 23.52
CA ASP A 6 16.77 7.92 23.89
C ASP A 6 15.27 8.27 23.94
N ALA A 7 14.94 9.54 24.02
CA ALA A 7 13.57 10.04 24.07
C ALA A 7 12.73 9.69 22.84
N GLN A 8 13.37 9.33 21.72
CA GLN A 8 12.71 8.96 20.46
C GLN A 8 12.30 7.49 20.41
N TYR A 9 12.66 6.69 21.40
CA TYR A 9 12.31 5.28 21.46
C TYR A 9 11.18 5.02 22.46
N ARG A 10 10.41 4.00 22.18
CA ARG A 10 9.40 3.44 23.09
C ARG A 10 9.60 1.93 23.18
N THR A 11 9.53 1.40 24.39
CA THR A 11 9.52 -0.04 24.60
C THR A 11 8.10 -0.54 24.58
N LEU A 12 7.81 -1.42 23.65
CA LEU A 12 6.52 -2.11 23.55
C LEU A 12 6.69 -3.53 24.08
N TYR A 13 5.86 -3.89 25.05
CA TYR A 13 5.76 -5.26 25.54
C TYR A 13 4.50 -5.92 25.00
N GLN A 14 4.69 -7.05 24.36
CA GLN A 14 3.58 -7.88 23.88
C GLN A 14 3.64 -9.21 24.62
N GLY A 15 2.68 -9.43 25.52
CA GLY A 15 2.52 -10.67 26.27
C GLY A 15 1.39 -11.52 25.72
N GLY A 16 1.66 -12.75 25.32
CA GLY A 16 0.69 -13.78 24.96
C GLY A 16 0.83 -15.02 25.86
N LYS A 17 -0.08 -15.97 25.73
CA LYS A 17 -0.03 -17.23 26.52
C LYS A 17 1.23 -18.05 26.21
N THR A 18 1.74 -17.99 24.99
CA THR A 18 2.87 -18.80 24.50
C THR A 18 4.07 -18.00 24.06
N THR A 19 3.92 -16.71 23.78
CA THR A 19 5.00 -15.85 23.27
C THR A 19 5.04 -14.54 24.04
N ARG A 20 6.25 -14.10 24.37
CA ARG A 20 6.52 -12.79 24.92
C ARG A 20 7.53 -12.08 24.04
N ALA A 21 7.25 -10.85 23.66
CA ALA A 21 8.15 -10.04 22.85
C ALA A 21 8.35 -8.66 23.48
N ILE A 22 9.58 -8.18 23.41
CA ILE A 22 9.92 -6.78 23.71
C ILE A 22 10.40 -6.17 22.43
N THR A 23 9.75 -5.09 21.99
CA THR A 23 10.10 -4.37 20.78
C THR A 23 10.54 -2.96 21.15
N LEU A 24 11.71 -2.56 20.69
CA LEU A 24 12.13 -1.16 20.70
C LEU A 24 11.56 -0.50 19.45
N TYR A 25 10.67 0.46 19.66
CA TYR A 25 10.02 1.20 18.60
C TYR A 25 10.61 2.61 18.53
N CYS A 26 11.23 2.95 17.40
CA CYS A 26 11.70 4.30 17.12
C CYS A 26 10.54 5.15 16.64
N THR A 27 10.16 6.18 17.38
CA THR A 27 9.06 7.09 17.03
C THR A 27 9.49 8.17 16.05
N ASN A 28 10.77 8.57 16.10
CA ASN A 28 11.36 9.54 15.17
C ASN A 28 12.85 9.22 14.97
N ALA A 29 13.20 8.92 13.73
CA ALA A 29 14.56 8.56 13.36
C ALA A 29 15.42 9.76 12.91
N ALA A 30 14.87 10.99 12.88
CA ALA A 30 15.49 12.16 12.28
C ALA A 30 16.91 12.43 12.80
N GLU A 31 17.11 12.42 14.14
CA GLU A 31 18.42 12.68 14.73
C GLU A 31 19.46 11.61 14.35
N LYS A 32 19.05 10.33 14.35
CA LYS A 32 19.94 9.22 13.96
C LYS A 32 20.30 9.26 12.48
N LEU A 33 19.35 9.61 11.63
CA LEU A 33 19.60 9.79 10.21
C LEU A 33 20.53 10.98 9.96
N ALA A 34 20.32 12.11 10.64
CA ALA A 34 21.19 13.28 10.54
C ALA A 34 22.65 12.95 10.95
N GLU A 35 22.87 12.11 11.96
CA GLU A 35 24.23 11.64 12.32
C GLU A 35 24.86 10.78 11.23
N VAL A 36 24.08 9.96 10.55
CA VAL A 36 24.56 9.17 9.40
C VAL A 36 24.93 10.07 8.24
N TYR A 37 24.10 11.06 7.94
CA TYR A 37 24.34 11.99 6.83
C TYR A 37 25.64 12.80 7.01
N LYS A 38 26.02 13.14 8.24
CA LYS A 38 27.31 13.79 8.52
C LYS A 38 28.52 12.99 8.04
N LYS A 39 28.39 11.68 7.87
CA LYS A 39 29.44 10.77 7.41
C LYS A 39 29.41 10.58 5.89
N CYS A 40 28.36 11.05 5.22
CA CYS A 40 28.19 10.95 3.78
C CYS A 40 28.69 12.22 3.09
N ARG A 41 29.19 12.08 1.88
CA ARG A 41 29.56 13.24 1.04
C ARG A 41 28.34 14.02 0.55
N SER A 42 27.25 13.29 0.28
CA SER A 42 25.96 13.83 -0.13
C SER A 42 24.86 12.80 0.16
N GLU A 43 23.65 13.29 0.32
CA GLU A 43 22.45 12.49 0.46
C GLU A 43 21.41 12.94 -0.57
N ILE A 44 20.68 11.98 -1.14
CA ILE A 44 19.57 12.21 -2.05
C ILE A 44 18.40 11.36 -1.56
N LEU A 45 17.31 12.03 -1.18
CA LEU A 45 16.06 11.39 -0.81
C LEU A 45 15.06 11.59 -1.93
N PHE A 46 14.40 10.53 -2.35
CA PHE A 46 13.38 10.61 -3.39
C PHE A 46 12.22 9.67 -3.12
N SER A 47 11.04 10.09 -3.51
CA SER A 47 9.82 9.28 -3.51
C SER A 47 8.82 9.93 -4.46
N ALA A 48 7.86 9.16 -4.91
CA ALA A 48 6.71 9.71 -5.64
C ALA A 48 5.81 10.59 -4.75
N THR A 49 5.93 10.51 -3.43
CA THR A 49 4.97 11.08 -2.47
C THR A 49 5.64 11.77 -1.28
N LEU A 50 6.74 12.51 -1.48
CA LEU A 50 7.36 13.36 -0.45
C LEU A 50 6.55 14.67 -0.24
N SER A 51 5.26 14.55 -0.08
CA SER A 51 4.35 15.69 0.16
C SER A 51 3.47 15.41 1.39
N PRO A 52 3.34 16.36 2.33
CA PRO A 52 3.96 17.69 2.39
C PRO A 52 5.48 17.64 2.65
N PHE A 53 6.25 18.44 1.91
CA PHE A 53 7.71 18.40 2.00
C PHE A 53 8.25 18.67 3.42
N ALA A 54 7.72 19.68 4.12
CA ALA A 54 8.15 20.04 5.47
C ALA A 54 8.06 18.84 6.43
N PHE A 55 7.00 18.06 6.37
CA PHE A 55 6.81 16.87 7.19
C PHE A 55 7.91 15.82 6.94
N TYR A 56 8.16 15.51 5.67
CA TYR A 56 9.17 14.51 5.32
C TYR A 56 10.59 14.99 5.59
N ARG A 57 10.88 16.27 5.38
CA ARG A 57 12.15 16.90 5.74
C ARG A 57 12.43 16.73 7.24
N ASP A 58 11.46 17.08 8.08
CA ASP A 58 11.62 17.01 9.53
C ASP A 58 11.74 15.57 10.03
N LEU A 59 11.00 14.64 9.42
CA LEU A 59 11.06 13.21 9.76
C LEU A 59 12.35 12.54 9.28
N SER A 60 12.93 13.01 8.17
CA SER A 60 14.15 12.44 7.57
C SER A 60 15.43 13.00 8.17
N GLY A 61 15.37 14.04 8.99
CA GLY A 61 16.54 14.64 9.64
C GLY A 61 17.49 15.38 8.69
N VAL A 62 17.04 15.73 7.48
CA VAL A 62 17.80 16.58 6.57
C VAL A 62 17.73 18.05 7.01
N LYS A 63 18.72 18.86 6.61
CA LYS A 63 18.81 20.25 7.02
C LYS A 63 17.66 21.08 6.47
N ALA A 64 17.33 22.16 7.17
CA ALA A 64 16.24 23.05 6.78
C ALA A 64 16.44 23.70 5.41
N GLU A 65 17.69 23.99 5.07
CA GLU A 65 18.12 24.59 3.80
C GLU A 65 18.32 23.57 2.64
N THR A 66 18.03 22.29 2.88
CA THR A 66 18.16 21.25 1.84
C THR A 66 17.29 21.57 0.64
N PRO A 67 17.87 21.62 -0.58
CA PRO A 67 17.09 21.87 -1.79
C PRO A 67 16.00 20.82 -2.00
N PHE A 68 14.86 21.26 -2.48
CA PHE A 68 13.73 20.41 -2.81
C PHE A 68 13.31 20.62 -4.27
N PHE A 69 13.04 19.52 -4.94
CA PHE A 69 12.53 19.52 -6.31
C PHE A 69 11.23 18.70 -6.36
N ALA A 70 10.19 19.30 -6.90
CA ALA A 70 8.95 18.62 -7.25
C ALA A 70 8.84 18.58 -8.78
N LEU A 71 8.72 17.39 -9.32
CA LEU A 71 8.50 17.19 -10.75
C LEU A 71 6.99 16.98 -10.99
N PRO A 72 6.44 17.55 -12.06
CA PRO A 72 5.06 17.25 -12.44
C PRO A 72 4.90 15.79 -12.82
N SER A 73 3.70 15.26 -12.69
CA SER A 73 3.37 13.92 -13.17
C SER A 73 3.60 13.83 -14.69
N PRO A 74 4.27 12.78 -15.19
CA PRO A 74 4.37 12.53 -16.63
C PRO A 74 3.06 12.02 -17.23
N PHE A 75 2.09 11.65 -16.38
CA PHE A 75 0.79 11.13 -16.81
C PHE A 75 -0.22 12.26 -16.95
N PRO A 76 -0.89 12.40 -18.12
CA PRO A 76 -1.91 13.41 -18.32
C PRO A 76 -3.07 13.23 -17.31
N PRO A 77 -3.51 14.31 -16.61
CA PRO A 77 -4.59 14.22 -15.62
C PRO A 77 -5.91 13.68 -16.16
N GLU A 78 -6.20 13.92 -17.44
CA GLU A 78 -7.38 13.45 -18.14
C GLU A 78 -7.47 11.92 -18.26
N ASN A 79 -6.33 11.22 -18.11
CA ASN A 79 -6.27 9.76 -18.11
C ASN A 79 -6.67 9.14 -16.78
N LEU A 80 -6.81 9.96 -15.71
CA LEU A 80 -7.20 9.51 -14.38
C LEU A 80 -8.61 10.00 -14.06
N ARG A 81 -9.50 9.05 -13.73
CA ARG A 81 -10.82 9.34 -13.15
C ARG A 81 -10.93 8.66 -11.80
N VAL A 82 -11.27 9.42 -10.78
CA VAL A 82 -11.44 8.93 -9.41
C VAL A 82 -12.92 8.98 -9.05
N TYR A 83 -13.45 7.85 -8.59
CA TYR A 83 -14.80 7.72 -8.08
C TYR A 83 -14.74 7.39 -6.60
N HIS A 84 -15.49 8.11 -5.79
CA HIS A 84 -15.65 7.84 -4.37
C HIS A 84 -17.03 7.22 -4.14
N MET A 85 -17.04 6.05 -3.50
CA MET A 85 -18.28 5.39 -3.06
C MET A 85 -18.40 5.49 -1.54
N PRO A 86 -19.53 5.99 -1.01
CA PRO A 86 -19.71 6.19 0.42
C PRO A 86 -20.08 4.87 1.14
N LEU A 87 -19.23 3.85 1.02
CA LEU A 87 -19.36 2.57 1.71
C LEU A 87 -18.43 2.52 2.92
N ASP A 88 -18.94 2.06 4.05
CA ASP A 88 -18.13 1.87 5.25
C ASP A 88 -17.35 0.55 5.14
N THR A 89 -16.03 0.66 4.92
CA THR A 89 -15.11 -0.47 4.82
C THR A 89 -14.25 -0.67 6.08
N ARG A 90 -14.55 0.03 7.18
CA ARG A 90 -13.88 -0.17 8.47
C ARG A 90 -14.13 -1.61 8.96
N PHE A 91 -13.17 -2.14 9.73
CA PHE A 91 -13.18 -3.54 10.16
C PHE A 91 -14.54 -4.01 10.72
N ALA A 92 -15.16 -3.20 11.56
CA ALA A 92 -16.45 -3.54 12.19
C ALA A 92 -17.64 -3.59 11.22
N ALA A 93 -17.56 -2.86 10.09
CA ALA A 93 -18.67 -2.76 9.13
C ALA A 93 -18.51 -3.72 7.93
N ARG A 94 -17.35 -4.36 7.77
CA ARG A 94 -17.01 -5.14 6.56
C ARG A 94 -17.97 -6.25 6.24
N GLU A 95 -18.51 -6.94 7.25
CA GLU A 95 -19.48 -8.01 7.03
C GLU A 95 -20.80 -7.47 6.47
N ALA A 96 -21.29 -6.40 7.06
CA ALA A 96 -22.57 -5.79 6.66
C ALA A 96 -22.49 -5.14 5.27
N THR A 97 -21.32 -4.64 4.87
CA THR A 97 -21.13 -3.94 3.60
C THR A 97 -20.54 -4.81 2.49
N LEU A 98 -20.20 -6.07 2.76
CA LEU A 98 -19.51 -6.95 1.81
C LEU A 98 -20.26 -7.05 0.48
N HIS A 99 -21.57 -7.29 0.54
CA HIS A 99 -22.40 -7.41 -0.66
C HIS A 99 -22.41 -6.11 -1.48
N ALA A 100 -22.62 -4.97 -0.84
CA ALA A 100 -22.62 -3.68 -1.52
C ALA A 100 -21.26 -3.33 -2.15
N VAL A 101 -20.15 -3.76 -1.52
CA VAL A 101 -18.80 -3.64 -2.09
C VAL A 101 -18.69 -4.50 -3.36
N CYS A 102 -19.13 -5.77 -3.31
CA CYS A 102 -19.10 -6.64 -4.48
C CYS A 102 -19.96 -6.10 -5.63
N GLU A 103 -21.18 -5.65 -5.35
CA GLU A 103 -22.06 -5.04 -6.37
C GLU A 103 -21.40 -3.80 -6.99
N SER A 104 -20.74 -2.97 -6.19
CA SER A 104 -20.05 -1.79 -6.69
C SER A 104 -18.89 -2.13 -7.62
N ILE A 105 -18.11 -3.15 -7.27
CA ILE A 105 -17.02 -3.65 -8.12
C ILE A 105 -17.60 -4.21 -9.42
N CYS A 106 -18.65 -5.01 -9.33
CA CYS A 106 -19.33 -5.56 -10.52
C CYS A 106 -19.90 -4.49 -11.43
N ALA A 107 -20.54 -3.47 -10.87
CA ALA A 107 -21.06 -2.35 -11.64
C ALA A 107 -19.94 -1.60 -12.37
N PHE A 108 -18.81 -1.39 -11.69
CA PHE A 108 -17.63 -0.74 -12.29
C PHE A 108 -17.03 -1.57 -13.44
N VAL A 109 -16.88 -2.88 -13.25
CA VAL A 109 -16.36 -3.80 -14.27
C VAL A 109 -17.30 -3.86 -15.48
N ARG A 110 -18.60 -4.03 -15.25
CA ARG A 110 -19.62 -4.13 -16.32
C ARG A 110 -19.76 -2.84 -17.12
N ALA A 111 -19.56 -1.68 -16.49
CA ALA A 111 -19.61 -0.39 -17.18
C ALA A 111 -18.54 -0.25 -18.28
N ARG A 112 -17.50 -1.03 -18.26
CA ARG A 112 -16.37 -0.91 -19.19
C ARG A 112 -15.94 -2.25 -19.83
N ALA A 113 -16.74 -3.23 -19.87
CA ALA A 113 -16.68 -4.58 -20.47
C ALA A 113 -15.33 -5.20 -20.89
N ARG A 114 -14.27 -4.42 -21.16
CA ARG A 114 -12.91 -4.89 -21.51
C ARG A 114 -11.86 -4.08 -20.79
N GLY A 115 -10.88 -4.75 -20.22
CA GLY A 115 -9.74 -4.13 -19.54
C GLY A 115 -9.25 -4.95 -18.35
N ASN A 116 -8.13 -4.53 -17.82
CA ASN A 116 -7.56 -5.10 -16.60
C ASN A 116 -8.10 -4.33 -15.40
N TYR A 117 -8.52 -5.04 -14.37
CA TYR A 117 -9.07 -4.49 -13.14
C TYR A 117 -8.23 -4.96 -11.95
N LEU A 118 -7.77 -4.04 -11.13
CA LEU A 118 -7.03 -4.33 -9.90
C LEU A 118 -7.89 -4.00 -8.69
N VAL A 119 -8.15 -4.99 -7.86
CA VAL A 119 -8.90 -4.82 -6.60
C VAL A 119 -7.95 -4.97 -5.42
N PHE A 120 -7.70 -3.87 -4.71
CA PHE A 120 -6.85 -3.87 -3.53
C PHE A 120 -7.69 -4.06 -2.27
N ALA A 121 -7.53 -5.21 -1.62
CA ALA A 121 -8.18 -5.49 -0.37
C ALA A 121 -7.26 -5.15 0.83
N PRO A 122 -7.81 -4.69 1.96
CA PRO A 122 -7.02 -4.32 3.13
C PRO A 122 -6.38 -5.50 3.86
N SER A 123 -6.72 -6.73 3.50
CA SER A 123 -6.09 -7.96 4.03
C SER A 123 -6.43 -9.16 3.16
N HIS A 124 -5.58 -10.19 3.17
CA HIS A 124 -5.86 -11.47 2.50
C HIS A 124 -7.15 -12.14 2.98
N ALA A 125 -7.48 -12.01 4.27
CA ALA A 125 -8.74 -12.55 4.81
C ALA A 125 -9.97 -11.84 4.21
N TYR A 126 -9.90 -10.54 3.97
CA TYR A 126 -10.98 -9.81 3.32
C TYR A 126 -11.01 -10.06 1.82
N LEU A 127 -9.84 -10.20 1.18
CA LEU A 127 -9.74 -10.62 -0.22
C LEU A 127 -10.46 -11.96 -0.46
N ALA A 128 -10.21 -12.95 0.38
CA ALA A 128 -10.87 -14.26 0.28
C ALA A 128 -12.41 -14.16 0.41
N LYS A 129 -12.93 -13.24 1.24
CA LYS A 129 -14.36 -12.99 1.37
C LYS A 129 -14.98 -12.32 0.15
N LEU A 130 -14.22 -11.44 -0.52
CA LEU A 130 -14.67 -10.78 -1.76
C LEU A 130 -14.61 -11.72 -2.96
N SER A 131 -13.62 -12.60 -3.01
CA SER A 131 -13.32 -13.43 -4.18
C SER A 131 -14.46 -14.36 -4.57
N ALA A 132 -15.05 -15.11 -3.62
CA ALA A 132 -16.11 -16.05 -3.93
C ALA A 132 -17.35 -15.37 -4.56
N PRO A 133 -17.96 -14.35 -3.95
CA PRO A 133 -19.12 -13.69 -4.54
C PRO A 133 -18.78 -12.94 -5.84
N LEU A 134 -17.56 -12.38 -5.98
CA LEU A 134 -17.16 -11.73 -7.22
C LEU A 134 -17.03 -12.72 -8.39
N LYS A 135 -16.49 -13.91 -8.15
CA LYS A 135 -16.41 -14.98 -9.17
C LYS A 135 -17.78 -15.45 -9.62
N GLU A 136 -18.76 -15.50 -8.71
CA GLU A 136 -20.15 -15.82 -9.07
C GLU A 136 -20.80 -14.71 -9.90
N LEU A 137 -20.60 -13.45 -9.50
CA LEU A 137 -21.22 -12.30 -10.16
C LEU A 137 -20.56 -11.92 -11.49
N LEU A 138 -19.30 -12.24 -11.69
CA LEU A 138 -18.49 -11.95 -12.87
C LEU A 138 -17.91 -13.24 -13.47
N CYS A 139 -18.79 -14.23 -13.70
CA CYS A 139 -18.39 -15.58 -14.16
C CYS A 139 -17.65 -15.59 -15.52
N GLU A 140 -17.74 -14.53 -16.30
CA GLU A 140 -17.04 -14.38 -17.59
C GLU A 140 -15.63 -13.79 -17.42
N ALA A 141 -15.27 -13.31 -16.22
CA ALA A 141 -13.98 -12.70 -15.96
C ALA A 141 -12.92 -13.74 -15.55
N THR A 142 -11.69 -13.54 -15.99
CA THR A 142 -10.55 -14.31 -15.48
C THR A 142 -10.07 -13.68 -14.16
N PHE A 143 -10.07 -14.45 -13.08
CA PHE A 143 -9.62 -14.00 -11.78
C PHE A 143 -8.21 -14.46 -11.49
N VAL A 144 -7.37 -13.53 -11.09
CA VAL A 144 -6.01 -13.79 -10.63
C VAL A 144 -5.88 -13.23 -9.23
N GLU A 145 -5.46 -14.04 -8.27
CA GLU A 145 -5.40 -13.65 -6.86
C GLU A 145 -3.99 -13.72 -6.31
N GLN A 146 -3.59 -12.70 -5.57
CA GLN A 146 -2.32 -12.72 -4.88
C GLN A 146 -2.38 -13.65 -3.66
N SER A 147 -1.47 -14.62 -3.62
CA SER A 147 -1.28 -15.49 -2.45
C SER A 147 -0.40 -14.81 -1.39
N PRO A 148 -0.65 -15.05 -0.07
CA PRO A 148 0.18 -14.51 1.00
C PRO A 148 1.66 -14.94 0.97
N LYS A 149 1.97 -16.03 0.27
CA LYS A 149 3.31 -16.67 0.24
C LYS A 149 3.88 -16.75 -1.18
N MET A 150 3.62 -15.74 -2.00
CA MET A 150 4.24 -15.69 -3.32
C MET A 150 5.74 -15.38 -3.20
N ASP A 151 6.57 -16.23 -3.82
CA ASP A 151 7.96 -15.92 -4.10
C ASP A 151 8.08 -14.92 -5.27
N ASP A 152 9.30 -14.57 -5.63
CA ASP A 152 9.54 -13.57 -6.68
C ASP A 152 9.16 -14.10 -8.07
N GLU A 153 9.30 -15.40 -8.33
CA GLU A 153 8.91 -16.03 -9.58
C GLU A 153 7.39 -16.07 -9.75
N ALA A 154 6.67 -16.47 -8.70
CA ALA A 154 5.20 -16.44 -8.69
C ALA A 154 4.65 -15.04 -8.83
N ARG A 155 5.33 -14.03 -8.23
CA ARG A 155 4.96 -12.63 -8.37
C ARG A 155 5.18 -12.13 -9.79
N ALA A 156 6.29 -12.48 -10.42
CA ALA A 156 6.56 -12.13 -11.82
C ALA A 156 5.52 -12.77 -12.76
N ALA A 157 5.18 -14.03 -12.56
CA ALA A 157 4.15 -14.74 -13.32
C ALA A 157 2.75 -14.12 -13.12
N PHE A 158 2.42 -13.69 -11.89
CA PHE A 158 1.19 -12.96 -11.59
C PHE A 158 1.12 -11.64 -12.38
N LEU A 159 2.18 -10.85 -12.37
CA LEU A 159 2.24 -9.56 -13.08
C LEU A 159 2.21 -9.73 -14.60
N ALA A 160 2.81 -10.80 -15.13
CA ALA A 160 2.84 -11.07 -16.57
C ALA A 160 1.43 -11.28 -17.17
N GLN A 161 0.43 -11.63 -16.37
CA GLN A 161 -0.95 -11.79 -16.82
C GLN A 161 -1.65 -10.46 -17.15
N PHE A 162 -1.08 -9.34 -16.75
CA PHE A 162 -1.61 -7.99 -16.99
C PHE A 162 -0.93 -7.25 -18.16
N LEU A 163 -0.13 -7.95 -18.96
CA LEU A 163 0.52 -7.34 -20.11
C LEU A 163 -0.50 -7.00 -21.20
N PRO A 164 -0.27 -5.92 -22.00
CA PRO A 164 -1.22 -5.41 -22.98
C PRO A 164 -1.67 -6.41 -24.05
N ASP A 165 -0.85 -7.40 -24.35
CA ASP A 165 -1.08 -8.40 -25.40
C ASP A 165 -1.94 -9.58 -24.94
N VAL A 166 -2.25 -9.68 -23.66
CA VAL A 166 -3.15 -10.70 -23.13
C VAL A 166 -4.59 -10.22 -23.35
N GLN A 167 -5.23 -10.71 -24.40
CA GLN A 167 -6.64 -10.46 -24.66
C GLN A 167 -7.48 -11.23 -23.64
N GLY A 168 -7.87 -10.58 -22.57
CA GLY A 168 -8.73 -11.14 -21.55
C GLY A 168 -9.16 -10.08 -20.52
N ILE A 169 -10.27 -10.36 -19.84
CA ILE A 169 -10.61 -9.67 -18.59
C ILE A 169 -9.81 -10.41 -17.51
N THR A 170 -8.79 -9.77 -16.96
CA THR A 170 -8.02 -10.29 -15.84
C THR A 170 -8.39 -9.56 -14.55
#